data_4c5e305b7ce0b6b7d7ca8b77aa5fe5fe
#
_entry.id   4c5e305b7ce0b6b7d7ca8b77aa5fe5fe
#
_cell.length_a   1.000
_cell.length_b   1.000
_cell.length_c   1.000
_cell.angle_alpha   90.00
_cell.angle_beta   90.00
_cell.angle_gamma   90.00
#
_symmetry.space_group_name_H-M   'P 1'
#
loop_
_entity.id
_entity.type
_entity.pdbx_description
1 polymer ?
#
loop_
_entity_poly.entity_id
_entity_poly.type
_entity_poly.pdbx_seq_one_letter_code
_entity_poly.pdbx_strand_id
1 'polypeptide(L)'
;INPDNILIIRELSEQDNEEILRAKLDSELLFPVQLQIVKSDSQNETPHFLGEKKGESYIITEWDENNNPSYERIYVGSEQFFEDEVLLHLMSCFPLKVGEGGKYMYINTRKKSSGYEHYNVVGTETINAANNKYESVKVEIPGNSCTAWFLKDSPHILLKAKFPSLELQLTGWNNI
;
A
#
# COMPACT_ATOMS: atom_id res chain seq x y z
N ILE A 1 -2.28 6.95 20.52
CA ILE A 1 -1.44 6.68 19.33
C ILE A 1 -0.01 6.88 19.81
N ASN A 2 0.81 5.84 19.71
CA ASN A 2 2.24 5.97 19.97
C ASN A 2 2.81 6.93 18.91
N PRO A 3 3.52 8.02 19.27
CA PRO A 3 4.06 8.98 18.29
C PRO A 3 5.02 8.36 17.27
N ASP A 4 5.51 7.16 17.55
CA ASP A 4 6.48 6.44 16.71
C ASP A 4 5.85 5.60 15.59
N ASN A 5 4.54 5.75 15.32
CA ASN A 5 3.89 4.96 14.27
C ASN A 5 2.98 5.82 13.39
N ILE A 6 3.05 5.57 12.09
CA ILE A 6 2.15 6.13 11.08
C ILE A 6 0.98 5.15 10.90
N LEU A 7 -0.23 5.65 10.89
CA LEU A 7 -1.44 4.87 10.61
C LEU A 7 -1.98 5.25 9.24
N ILE A 8 -2.12 4.28 8.35
CA ILE A 8 -2.80 4.41 7.07
C ILE A 8 -4.14 3.67 7.20
N ILE A 9 -5.23 4.35 6.85
CA ILE A 9 -6.55 3.75 6.76
C ILE A 9 -7.04 3.93 5.34
N ARG A 10 -7.49 2.84 4.72
CA ARG A 10 -8.10 2.84 3.39
C ARG A 10 -9.41 2.04 3.45
N GLU A 11 -10.47 2.63 2.99
CA GLU A 11 -11.76 1.97 2.81
C GLU A 11 -11.92 1.59 1.34
N LEU A 12 -12.27 0.35 1.08
CA LEU A 12 -12.57 -0.18 -0.24
C LEU A 12 -14.02 -0.64 -0.24
N SER A 13 -14.81 -0.13 -1.17
CA SER A 13 -16.18 -0.58 -1.38
C SER A 13 -16.28 -1.15 -2.79
N GLU A 14 -16.50 -2.44 -2.91
CA GLU A 14 -16.82 -3.13 -4.16
C GLU A 14 -18.12 -3.92 -3.97
N GLN A 15 -19.18 -3.53 -4.66
CA GLN A 15 -20.45 -4.28 -4.83
C GLN A 15 -20.78 -5.22 -3.65
N ASP A 16 -21.24 -4.67 -2.53
CA ASP A 16 -21.64 -5.37 -1.31
C ASP A 16 -20.52 -5.91 -0.40
N ASN A 17 -19.27 -5.66 -0.72
CA ASN A 17 -18.14 -5.96 0.18
C ASN A 17 -17.41 -4.65 0.53
N GLU A 18 -17.59 -4.22 1.75
CA GLU A 18 -16.75 -3.14 2.32
C GLU A 18 -15.57 -3.77 3.05
N GLU A 19 -14.38 -3.36 2.66
CA GLU A 19 -13.15 -3.74 3.36
C GLU A 19 -12.45 -2.50 3.89
N ILE A 20 -12.00 -2.58 5.13
CA ILE A 20 -11.17 -1.55 5.75
C ILE A 20 -9.77 -2.11 5.92
N LEU A 21 -8.81 -1.46 5.30
CA LEU A 21 -7.40 -1.75 5.48
C LEU A 21 -6.84 -0.76 6.51
N ARG A 22 -6.17 -1.27 7.54
CA ARG A 22 -5.45 -0.49 8.54
C ARG A 22 -4.01 -0.94 8.57
N ALA A 23 -3.08 -0.05 8.22
CA ALA A 23 -1.66 -0.33 8.29
C ALA A 23 -0.98 0.55 9.33
N LYS A 24 -0.22 -0.07 10.21
CA LYS A 24 0.66 0.57 11.18
C LYS A 24 2.09 0.43 10.70
N LEU A 25 2.76 1.54 10.49
CA LEU A 25 4.12 1.60 9.98
C LEU A 25 5.06 2.14 11.05
N ASP A 26 6.30 1.68 11.02
CA ASP A 26 7.40 2.33 11.73
C ASP A 26 7.63 3.72 11.13
N SER A 27 7.73 4.76 11.96
CA SER A 27 7.80 6.14 11.50
C SER A 27 9.16 6.53 10.90
N GLU A 28 10.22 5.80 11.23
CA GLU A 28 11.56 6.07 10.73
C GLU A 28 11.86 5.27 9.45
N LEU A 29 11.50 4.00 9.46
CA LEU A 29 11.88 3.04 8.42
C LEU A 29 10.75 2.73 7.43
N LEU A 30 9.52 3.18 7.71
CA LEU A 30 8.32 3.01 6.88
C LEU A 30 7.97 1.54 6.56
N PHE A 31 8.54 0.57 7.27
CA PHE A 31 8.12 -0.82 7.08
C PHE A 31 6.84 -1.13 7.87
N PRO A 32 6.02 -2.07 7.40
CA PRO A 32 4.80 -2.45 8.08
C PRO A 32 5.11 -3.20 9.39
N VAL A 33 4.69 -2.61 10.51
CA VAL A 33 4.69 -3.24 11.83
C VAL A 33 3.48 -4.15 11.94
N GLN A 34 2.34 -3.69 11.43
CA GLN A 34 1.08 -4.41 11.41
C GLN A 34 0.23 -3.99 10.21
N LEU A 35 -0.42 -4.94 9.58
CA LEU A 35 -1.47 -4.73 8.60
C LEU A 35 -2.71 -5.49 9.04
N GLN A 36 -3.86 -4.86 8.99
CA GLN A 36 -5.16 -5.48 9.27
C GLN A 36 -6.11 -5.22 8.10
N ILE A 37 -6.72 -6.27 7.58
CA ILE A 37 -7.79 -6.20 6.60
C ILE A 37 -9.05 -6.72 7.27
N VAL A 38 -10.05 -5.85 7.36
CA VAL A 38 -11.29 -6.10 8.09
C VAL A 38 -12.42 -6.09 7.08
N LYS A 39 -13.29 -7.10 7.10
CA LYS A 39 -14.58 -7.01 6.42
C LYS A 39 -15.50 -6.17 7.29
N SER A 40 -16.03 -5.10 6.72
CA SER A 40 -17.05 -4.29 7.37
C SER A 40 -18.41 -4.86 7.00
N ASP A 41 -18.99 -5.66 7.89
CA ASP A 41 -20.43 -5.81 7.88
C ASP A 41 -21.03 -4.77 8.83
N SER A 42 -22.29 -4.43 8.67
CA SER A 42 -22.96 -3.33 9.35
C SER A 42 -22.98 -3.42 10.89
N GLN A 43 -22.37 -4.44 11.50
CA GLN A 43 -22.44 -4.68 12.95
C GLN A 43 -21.11 -5.11 13.59
N ASN A 44 -20.14 -5.71 12.86
CA ASN A 44 -18.88 -6.17 13.42
C ASN A 44 -17.73 -6.00 12.44
N GLU A 45 -16.64 -5.38 12.91
CA GLU A 45 -15.37 -5.35 12.20
C GLU A 45 -14.58 -6.62 12.55
N THR A 46 -14.74 -7.68 11.77
CA THR A 46 -13.99 -8.91 11.99
C THR A 46 -12.73 -8.92 11.13
N PRO A 47 -11.53 -9.07 11.70
CA PRO A 47 -10.33 -9.23 10.92
C PRO A 47 -10.44 -10.45 10.01
N HIS A 48 -10.15 -10.25 8.73
CA HIS A 48 -10.02 -11.34 7.78
C HIS A 48 -8.57 -11.73 7.61
N PHE A 49 -7.68 -10.72 7.59
CA PHE A 49 -6.24 -10.89 7.59
C PHE A 49 -5.59 -9.99 8.63
N LEU A 50 -4.54 -10.52 9.28
CA LEU A 50 -3.63 -9.77 10.13
C LEU A 50 -2.20 -10.14 9.76
N GLY A 51 -1.42 -9.16 9.33
CA GLY A 51 0.01 -9.27 9.14
C GLY A 51 0.75 -8.57 10.27
N GLU A 52 1.73 -9.21 10.88
CA GLU A 52 2.51 -8.64 11.98
C GLU A 52 4.00 -8.96 11.85
N LYS A 53 4.85 -7.94 11.99
CA LYS A 53 6.29 -8.14 12.13
C LYS A 53 6.61 -8.62 13.54
N LYS A 54 7.27 -9.78 13.65
CA LYS A 54 7.74 -10.38 14.91
C LYS A 54 9.19 -10.83 14.78
N GLY A 55 10.10 -9.97 15.25
CA GLY A 55 11.54 -10.18 15.06
C GLY A 55 11.92 -10.21 13.59
N GLU A 56 12.57 -11.29 13.14
CA GLU A 56 12.99 -11.49 11.74
C GLU A 56 11.93 -12.14 10.84
N SER A 57 10.69 -12.23 11.33
CA SER A 57 9.59 -12.85 10.60
C SER A 57 8.41 -11.89 10.48
N TYR A 58 7.64 -12.06 9.40
CA TYR A 58 6.32 -11.49 9.25
C TYR A 58 5.29 -12.64 9.35
N ILE A 59 4.38 -12.55 10.28
CA ILE A 59 3.36 -13.56 10.54
C ILE A 59 2.05 -13.07 9.93
N ILE A 60 1.48 -13.87 9.05
CA ILE A 60 0.18 -13.60 8.45
C ILE A 60 -0.82 -14.56 9.10
N THR A 61 -1.86 -14.02 9.68
CA THR A 61 -3.02 -14.76 10.20
C THR A 61 -4.20 -14.49 9.28
N GLU A 62 -4.86 -15.54 8.83
CA GLU A 62 -6.12 -15.48 8.09
C GLU A 62 -7.19 -16.23 8.88
N TRP A 63 -8.39 -15.66 8.94
CA TRP A 63 -9.55 -16.32 9.56
C TRP A 63 -10.53 -16.77 8.47
N ASP A 64 -10.96 -18.02 8.58
CA ASP A 64 -12.02 -18.57 7.72
C ASP A 64 -13.42 -18.05 8.12
N GLU A 65 -14.46 -18.44 7.39
CA GLU A 65 -15.85 -18.06 7.66
C GLU A 65 -16.37 -18.55 9.02
N ASN A 66 -15.73 -19.56 9.61
CA ASN A 66 -16.03 -20.09 10.92
C ASN A 66 -15.15 -19.47 12.02
N ASN A 67 -14.39 -18.43 11.67
CA ASN A 67 -13.48 -17.73 12.57
C ASN A 67 -12.31 -18.60 13.10
N ASN A 68 -11.90 -19.63 12.33
CA ASN A 68 -10.73 -20.44 12.66
C ASN A 68 -9.48 -19.79 12.04
N PRO A 69 -8.41 -19.54 12.81
CA PRO A 69 -7.19 -18.94 12.29
C PRO A 69 -6.30 -19.96 11.59
N SER A 70 -5.71 -19.55 10.48
CA SER A 70 -4.56 -20.19 9.85
C SER A 70 -3.37 -19.23 9.84
N TYR A 71 -2.15 -19.79 9.87
CA TYR A 71 -0.93 -18.99 10.01
C TYR A 71 0.06 -19.28 8.89
N GLU A 72 0.64 -18.23 8.32
CA GLU A 72 1.79 -18.29 7.45
C GLU A 72 2.93 -17.46 8.04
N ARG A 73 4.17 -17.96 7.90
CA ARG A 73 5.36 -17.25 8.36
C ARG A 73 6.28 -16.98 7.19
N ILE A 74 6.58 -15.71 6.97
CA ILE A 74 7.55 -15.24 5.98
C ILE A 74 8.79 -14.75 6.71
N TYR A 75 9.96 -15.30 6.39
CA TYR A 75 11.22 -14.83 6.92
C TYR A 75 11.65 -13.56 6.17
N VAL A 76 11.85 -12.48 6.90
CA VAL A 76 12.24 -11.17 6.34
C VAL A 76 13.65 -10.73 6.78
N GLY A 77 14.22 -11.39 7.80
CA GLY A 77 15.52 -11.01 8.34
C GLY A 77 15.54 -9.57 8.84
N SER A 78 16.63 -8.88 8.55
CA SER A 78 16.80 -7.45 8.82
C SER A 78 16.46 -6.56 7.62
N GLU A 79 15.97 -7.13 6.50
CA GLU A 79 15.64 -6.36 5.32
C GLU A 79 14.44 -5.45 5.55
N GLN A 80 14.51 -4.27 4.96
CA GLN A 80 13.34 -3.40 4.83
C GLN A 80 12.41 -4.01 3.77
N PHE A 81 11.15 -4.15 4.11
CA PHE A 81 10.12 -4.64 3.20
C PHE A 81 8.90 -3.72 3.24
N PHE A 82 8.10 -3.77 2.19
CA PHE A 82 6.85 -3.03 2.09
C PHE A 82 5.69 -3.98 1.93
N GLU A 83 4.57 -3.62 2.49
CA GLU A 83 3.33 -4.34 2.27
C GLU A 83 2.68 -3.84 0.97
N ASP A 84 2.32 -4.77 0.09
CA ASP A 84 1.85 -4.48 -1.27
C ASP A 84 0.60 -3.59 -1.30
N GLU A 85 -0.30 -3.78 -0.33
CA GLU A 85 -1.54 -3.01 -0.20
C GLU A 85 -1.32 -1.51 0.12
N VAL A 86 -0.20 -1.16 0.75
CA VAL A 86 0.11 0.23 1.13
C VAL A 86 1.27 0.84 0.33
N LEU A 87 1.90 0.07 -0.54
CA LEU A 87 3.08 0.48 -1.28
C LEU A 87 2.91 1.82 -2.01
N LEU A 88 1.80 2.00 -2.74
CA LEU A 88 1.57 3.24 -3.48
C LEU A 88 1.50 4.48 -2.58
N HIS A 89 0.98 4.34 -1.36
CA HIS A 89 0.98 5.43 -0.39
C HIS A 89 2.39 5.73 0.12
N LEU A 90 3.21 4.68 0.32
CA LEU A 90 4.59 4.82 0.79
C LEU A 90 5.52 5.39 -0.28
N MET A 91 5.24 5.13 -1.56
CA MET A 91 6.02 5.69 -2.67
C MET A 91 6.00 7.22 -2.70
N SER A 92 5.02 7.87 -2.08
CA SER A 92 5.03 9.33 -1.92
C SER A 92 6.21 9.85 -1.09
N CYS A 93 6.83 8.98 -0.29
CA CYS A 93 8.03 9.29 0.50
C CYS A 93 9.35 8.96 -0.25
N PHE A 94 9.27 8.35 -1.44
CA PHE A 94 10.46 7.98 -2.20
C PHE A 94 11.00 9.16 -3.02
N PRO A 95 12.29 9.19 -3.33
CA PRO A 95 12.86 10.18 -4.23
C PRO A 95 12.47 9.84 -5.68
N LEU A 96 11.35 10.39 -6.16
CA LEU A 96 10.81 10.11 -7.49
C LEU A 96 11.45 11.04 -8.55
N LYS A 97 12.68 10.73 -8.96
CA LYS A 97 13.38 11.48 -10.02
C LYS A 97 13.34 10.73 -11.34
N VAL A 98 12.99 11.44 -12.41
CA VAL A 98 12.93 10.88 -13.77
C VAL A 98 14.24 10.22 -14.16
N GLY A 99 14.17 9.00 -14.67
CA GLY A 99 15.32 8.18 -15.05
C GLY A 99 15.92 7.38 -13.90
N GLU A 100 15.45 7.56 -12.68
CA GLU A 100 15.85 6.75 -11.53
C GLU A 100 14.80 5.67 -11.24
N GLY A 101 15.18 4.69 -10.42
CA GLY A 101 14.31 3.63 -9.95
C GLY A 101 14.92 2.95 -8.74
N GLY A 102 14.23 1.97 -8.23
CA GLY A 102 14.69 1.21 -7.07
C GLY A 102 14.15 -0.20 -7.04
N LYS A 103 14.81 -1.05 -6.24
CA LYS A 103 14.37 -2.40 -5.93
C LYS A 103 13.92 -2.44 -4.48
N TYR A 104 12.85 -3.15 -4.21
CA TYR A 104 12.32 -3.33 -2.85
C TYR A 104 11.84 -4.76 -2.65
N MET A 105 11.89 -5.23 -1.40
CA MET A 105 11.20 -6.44 -0.98
C MET A 105 9.74 -6.12 -0.68
N TYR A 106 8.82 -6.94 -1.15
CA TYR A 106 7.40 -6.81 -0.82
C TYR A 106 6.88 -8.05 -0.10
N ILE A 107 5.83 -7.86 0.68
CA ILE A 107 4.97 -8.90 1.22
C ILE A 107 3.55 -8.62 0.72
N ASN A 108 2.87 -9.66 0.27
CA ASN A 108 1.45 -9.62 -0.05
C ASN A 108 0.70 -10.48 0.97
N THR A 109 0.02 -9.83 1.90
CA THR A 109 -0.71 -10.50 2.99
C THR A 109 -1.83 -11.38 2.46
N ARG A 110 -2.57 -10.95 1.43
CA ARG A 110 -3.69 -11.74 0.86
C ARG A 110 -3.19 -13.00 0.15
N LYS A 111 -2.07 -12.91 -0.57
CA LYS A 111 -1.48 -14.04 -1.28
C LYS A 111 -0.53 -14.86 -0.42
N LYS A 112 -0.25 -14.42 0.81
CA LYS A 112 0.71 -15.03 1.74
C LYS A 112 2.06 -15.28 1.08
N SER A 113 2.55 -14.30 0.34
CA SER A 113 3.76 -14.39 -0.46
C SER A 113 4.67 -13.19 -0.28
N SER A 114 5.93 -13.37 -0.61
CA SER A 114 6.91 -12.29 -0.65
C SER A 114 7.79 -12.41 -1.89
N GLY A 115 8.44 -11.34 -2.23
CA GLY A 115 9.37 -11.31 -3.36
C GLY A 115 10.08 -9.98 -3.46
N TYR A 116 10.79 -9.81 -4.58
CA TYR A 116 11.43 -8.57 -4.93
C TYR A 116 10.75 -7.98 -6.16
N GLU A 117 10.55 -6.69 -6.11
CA GLU A 117 9.98 -5.90 -7.18
C GLU A 117 10.86 -4.66 -7.40
N HIS A 118 10.64 -3.97 -8.49
CA HIS A 118 11.31 -2.72 -8.78
C HIS A 118 10.32 -1.70 -9.34
N TYR A 119 10.67 -0.44 -9.22
CA TYR A 119 9.95 0.66 -9.84
C TYR A 119 10.90 1.47 -10.72
N ASN A 120 10.34 2.13 -11.73
CA ASN A 120 11.05 3.04 -12.61
C ASN A 120 10.29 4.35 -12.74
N VAL A 121 10.98 5.47 -12.57
CA VAL A 121 10.42 6.81 -12.82
C VAL A 121 10.66 7.16 -14.28
N VAL A 122 9.63 7.00 -15.11
CA VAL A 122 9.78 7.01 -16.58
C VAL A 122 9.59 8.38 -17.23
N GLY A 123 9.00 9.34 -16.52
CA GLY A 123 8.80 10.67 -17.08
C GLY A 123 7.90 11.56 -16.24
N THR A 124 7.56 12.71 -16.83
CA THR A 124 6.56 13.64 -16.30
C THR A 124 5.46 13.86 -17.33
N GLU A 125 4.23 14.03 -16.86
CA GLU A 125 3.10 14.39 -17.71
C GLU A 125 2.02 15.14 -16.92
N THR A 126 1.19 15.90 -17.63
CA THR A 126 0.04 16.56 -17.00
C THR A 126 -1.16 15.64 -17.02
N ILE A 127 -1.74 15.37 -15.86
CA ILE A 127 -2.95 14.55 -15.73
C ILE A 127 -4.10 15.34 -15.09
N ASN A 128 -5.31 14.86 -15.30
CA ASN A 128 -6.49 15.39 -14.62
C ASN A 128 -6.78 14.50 -13.41
N ALA A 129 -6.94 15.11 -12.22
CA ALA A 129 -7.40 14.45 -11.00
C ALA A 129 -8.16 15.46 -10.14
N ALA A 130 -9.14 15.03 -9.35
CA ALA A 130 -9.93 15.90 -8.47
C ALA A 130 -10.42 17.20 -9.16
N ASN A 131 -10.86 17.09 -10.44
CA ASN A 131 -11.30 18.20 -11.29
C ASN A 131 -10.25 19.28 -11.62
N ASN A 132 -8.99 19.00 -11.37
CA ASN A 132 -7.87 19.91 -11.66
C ASN A 132 -6.81 19.23 -12.53
N LYS A 133 -5.93 20.06 -13.13
CA LYS A 133 -4.74 19.59 -13.85
C LYS A 133 -3.54 19.65 -12.93
N TYR A 134 -2.75 18.59 -12.92
CA TYR A 134 -1.55 18.48 -12.11
C TYR A 134 -0.37 18.03 -12.96
N GLU A 135 0.78 18.66 -12.76
CA GLU A 135 2.06 18.15 -13.21
C GLU A 135 2.40 16.91 -12.35
N SER A 136 2.66 15.79 -12.97
CA SER A 136 2.89 14.52 -12.30
C SER A 136 4.20 13.88 -12.72
N VAL A 137 4.72 13.05 -11.82
CA VAL A 137 5.79 12.07 -12.08
C VAL A 137 5.14 10.72 -12.35
N LYS A 138 5.49 10.10 -13.47
CA LYS A 138 4.99 8.78 -13.85
C LYS A 138 5.94 7.70 -13.40
N VAL A 139 5.42 6.72 -12.67
CA VAL A 139 6.13 5.58 -12.12
C VAL A 139 5.54 4.29 -12.68
N GLU A 140 6.39 3.41 -13.16
CA GLU A 140 6.01 2.06 -13.58
C GLU A 140 6.53 1.02 -12.59
N ILE A 141 5.65 0.07 -12.22
CA ILE A 141 5.93 -1.08 -11.36
C ILE A 141 5.60 -2.34 -12.16
N PRO A 142 6.57 -2.89 -12.92
CA PRO A 142 6.28 -3.92 -13.93
C PRO A 142 5.70 -5.22 -13.38
N GLY A 143 6.16 -5.70 -12.23
CA GLY A 143 5.66 -6.96 -11.64
C GLY A 143 4.20 -6.90 -11.23
N ASN A 144 3.74 -5.76 -10.78
CA ASN A 144 2.33 -5.52 -10.48
C ASN A 144 1.54 -5.03 -11.71
N SER A 145 2.20 -4.90 -12.86
CA SER A 145 1.61 -4.29 -14.07
C SER A 145 0.93 -2.94 -13.76
N CYS A 146 1.50 -2.20 -12.80
CA CYS A 146 0.95 -0.94 -12.30
C CYS A 146 1.69 0.25 -12.91
N THR A 147 0.93 1.27 -13.29
CA THR A 147 1.45 2.60 -13.59
C THR A 147 0.81 3.59 -12.64
N ALA A 148 1.61 4.37 -11.94
CA ALA A 148 1.15 5.34 -10.96
C ALA A 148 1.64 6.76 -11.32
N TRP A 149 0.86 7.75 -10.97
CA TRP A 149 1.15 9.17 -11.16
C TRP A 149 1.10 9.88 -9.82
N PHE A 150 2.21 10.47 -9.47
CA PHE A 150 2.36 11.22 -8.24
C PHE A 150 2.52 12.72 -8.55
N LEU A 151 2.05 13.59 -7.66
CA LEU A 151 2.31 15.02 -7.77
C LEU A 151 3.82 15.25 -7.91
N LYS A 152 4.22 16.07 -8.90
CA LYS A 152 5.63 16.30 -9.20
C LYS A 152 6.39 16.96 -8.06
N ASP A 153 5.74 17.89 -7.38
CA ASP A 153 6.31 18.61 -6.25
C ASP A 153 6.06 17.85 -4.95
N SER A 154 6.99 17.94 -4.01
CA SER A 154 6.84 17.33 -2.68
C SER A 154 5.77 18.04 -1.85
N PRO A 155 4.93 17.29 -1.13
CA PRO A 155 4.90 15.83 -1.03
C PRO A 155 4.35 15.18 -2.32
N HIS A 156 4.95 14.06 -2.72
CA HIS A 156 4.54 13.32 -3.93
C HIS A 156 3.21 12.58 -3.70
N ILE A 157 2.10 13.29 -3.73
CA ILE A 157 0.78 12.70 -3.50
C ILE A 157 0.39 11.81 -4.68
N LEU A 158 -0.15 10.64 -4.39
CA LEU A 158 -0.71 9.74 -5.40
C LEU A 158 -1.94 10.40 -6.03
N LEU A 159 -1.86 10.72 -7.32
CA LEU A 159 -2.95 11.33 -8.08
C LEU A 159 -3.78 10.28 -8.82
N LYS A 160 -3.12 9.24 -9.32
CA LYS A 160 -3.74 8.18 -10.10
C LYS A 160 -2.88 6.92 -10.07
N ALA A 161 -3.51 5.76 -10.09
CA ALA A 161 -2.84 4.49 -10.37
C ALA A 161 -3.70 3.64 -11.30
N LYS A 162 -3.06 2.93 -12.22
CA LYS A 162 -3.71 2.05 -13.19
C LYS A 162 -3.10 0.66 -13.12
N PHE A 163 -3.95 -0.31 -12.87
CA PHE A 163 -3.69 -1.74 -12.93
C PHE A 163 -4.42 -2.35 -14.13
N PRO A 164 -4.18 -3.62 -14.50
CA PRO A 164 -4.88 -4.26 -15.62
C PRO A 164 -6.40 -4.26 -15.50
N SER A 165 -6.93 -4.39 -14.30
CA SER A 165 -8.37 -4.50 -14.02
C SER A 165 -8.94 -3.38 -13.15
N LEU A 166 -8.11 -2.45 -12.68
CA LEU A 166 -8.52 -1.41 -11.72
C LEU A 166 -7.83 -0.08 -12.05
N GLU A 167 -8.56 0.99 -11.92
CA GLU A 167 -8.01 2.35 -11.94
C GLU A 167 -8.41 3.07 -10.65
N LEU A 168 -7.42 3.58 -9.93
CA LEU A 168 -7.58 4.45 -8.76
C LEU A 168 -7.32 5.88 -9.20
N GLN A 169 -8.13 6.82 -8.72
CA GLN A 169 -7.94 8.24 -9.01
C GLN A 169 -8.28 9.08 -7.78
N LEU A 170 -7.46 10.08 -7.51
CA LEU A 170 -7.75 11.08 -6.50
C LEU A 170 -9.04 11.83 -6.86
N THR A 171 -10.05 11.80 -5.99
CA THR A 171 -11.35 12.45 -6.20
C THR A 171 -11.48 13.80 -5.50
N GLY A 172 -10.68 14.03 -4.46
CA GLY A 172 -10.66 15.28 -3.72
C GLY A 172 -9.42 15.39 -2.83
N TRP A 173 -9.06 16.61 -2.49
CA TRP A 173 -7.97 16.90 -1.58
C TRP A 173 -8.38 18.08 -0.68
N ASN A 174 -8.40 17.84 0.61
CA ASN A 174 -8.57 18.88 1.60
C ASN A 174 -7.17 19.24 2.16
N ASN A 175 -6.75 20.47 1.96
CA ASN A 175 -5.58 20.98 2.69
C ASN A 175 -5.95 20.98 4.18
N ILE A 176 -5.23 20.18 4.96
CA ILE A 176 -5.32 20.17 6.42
C ILE A 176 -4.38 21.24 6.96
#